data_73689919f39cbc55ec9b8fb3f7fcb4b8
#
_entry.id   73689919f39cbc55ec9b8fb3f7fcb4b8
#
_cell.length_a   1.000
_cell.length_b   1.000
_cell.length_c   1.000
_cell.angle_alpha   90.00
_cell.angle_beta   90.00
_cell.angle_gamma   90.00
#
_symmetry.space_group_name_H-M   'P 1'
#
loop_
_entity.id
_entity.type
_entity.pdbx_description
1 polymer ?
#
loop_
_entity_poly.entity_id
_entity_poly.type
_entity_poly.pdbx_seq_one_letter_code
_entity_poly.pdbx_strand_id
1 'polypeptide(L)'
;TMDLQKDGWDMSEFKELLQKEKVDFVYETFNFQNPTGVIWSEKKKKELLELAKDYHFYIIEDDCFADFSYKDRVSSLKSMDRVGEERVIYLKTSSKVLMPGINSAFVIPPKKFMDKFIIAKYGLDPNTSGLNQKVLEYFIKEKELDRHIREIKGILKEQLNVMLEELKKIPDIEVMNIPKGGFFLWVKLPEHIDGEYFYYKCKMN
;
A
#
# COMPACT_ATOMS: atom_id res chain seq x y z
N THR A 1 5.48 -15.75 -5.30
CA THR A 1 5.71 -14.67 -4.32
C THR A 1 7.19 -14.38 -4.26
N MET A 2 7.54 -13.11 -4.05
CA MET A 2 8.91 -12.64 -3.89
C MET A 2 9.15 -12.25 -2.44
N ASP A 3 10.34 -12.46 -1.93
CA ASP A 3 10.70 -12.01 -0.59
C ASP A 3 10.91 -10.49 -0.57
N LEU A 4 10.28 -9.84 0.41
CA LEU A 4 10.34 -8.39 0.57
C LEU A 4 11.55 -8.00 1.45
N GLN A 5 12.49 -7.30 0.85
CA GLN A 5 13.63 -6.70 1.54
C GLN A 5 13.24 -5.35 2.20
N LYS A 6 14.20 -4.70 2.86
CA LYS A 6 13.97 -3.42 3.58
C LYS A 6 13.46 -2.26 2.71
N ASP A 7 13.62 -2.34 1.39
CA ASP A 7 13.27 -1.28 0.45
C ASP A 7 12.65 -1.77 -0.87
N GLY A 8 12.02 -2.93 -0.86
CA GLY A 8 11.39 -3.60 -2.00
C GLY A 8 11.99 -4.99 -2.27
N TRP A 9 11.63 -5.63 -3.36
CA TRP A 9 12.11 -6.97 -3.72
C TRP A 9 13.60 -6.99 -4.06
N ASP A 10 14.18 -8.21 -4.09
CA ASP A 10 15.45 -8.41 -4.79
C ASP A 10 15.21 -8.35 -6.30
N MET A 11 15.70 -7.27 -6.92
CA MET A 11 15.46 -7.06 -8.35
C MET A 11 16.28 -8.02 -9.24
N SER A 12 17.34 -8.62 -8.70
CA SER A 12 18.12 -9.63 -9.43
C SER A 12 17.34 -10.93 -9.51
N GLU A 13 16.78 -11.37 -8.39
CA GLU A 13 15.92 -12.55 -8.32
C GLU A 13 14.67 -12.38 -9.19
N PHE A 14 14.06 -11.18 -9.17
CA PHE A 14 12.91 -10.90 -10.01
C PHE A 14 13.24 -10.94 -11.51
N LYS A 15 14.40 -10.45 -11.92
CA LYS A 15 14.89 -10.57 -13.31
C LYS A 15 15.08 -12.02 -13.74
N GLU A 16 15.65 -12.84 -12.87
CA GLU A 16 15.79 -14.28 -13.15
C GLU A 16 14.43 -14.97 -13.30
N LEU A 17 13.44 -14.59 -12.48
CA LEU A 17 12.07 -15.09 -12.61
C LEU A 17 11.47 -14.73 -13.98
N LEU A 18 11.62 -13.46 -14.40
CA LEU A 18 11.10 -12.97 -15.68
C LEU A 18 11.72 -13.66 -16.92
N GLN A 19 12.94 -14.21 -16.77
CA GLN A 19 13.59 -14.99 -17.83
C GLN A 19 13.01 -16.41 -17.94
N LYS A 20 12.43 -16.93 -16.86
CA LYS A 20 11.93 -18.31 -16.77
C LYS A 20 10.42 -18.40 -16.93
N GLU A 21 9.72 -17.36 -16.47
CA GLU A 21 8.27 -17.35 -16.35
C GLU A 21 7.65 -16.14 -17.05
N LYS A 22 6.52 -16.37 -17.70
CA LYS A 22 5.72 -15.27 -18.24
C LYS A 22 4.90 -14.63 -17.13
N VAL A 23 5.16 -13.37 -16.84
CA VAL A 23 4.39 -12.55 -15.88
C VAL A 23 3.46 -11.63 -16.67
N ASP A 24 2.16 -11.65 -16.40
CA ASP A 24 1.19 -10.72 -17.00
C ASP A 24 0.91 -9.54 -16.06
N PHE A 25 0.91 -9.75 -14.73
CA PHE A 25 0.66 -8.72 -13.72
C PHE A 25 1.55 -8.90 -12.50
N VAL A 26 1.94 -7.76 -11.92
CA VAL A 26 2.52 -7.64 -10.57
C VAL A 26 1.55 -6.83 -9.72
N TYR A 27 1.17 -7.33 -8.55
CA TYR A 27 0.37 -6.59 -7.56
C TYR A 27 1.26 -6.27 -6.36
N GLU A 28 1.34 -5.00 -5.96
CA GLU A 28 2.15 -4.60 -4.81
C GLU A 28 1.65 -3.29 -4.15
N THR A 29 1.91 -3.18 -2.85
CA THR A 29 1.75 -1.96 -2.06
C THR A 29 3.11 -1.31 -1.85
N PHE A 30 3.46 -0.33 -2.67
CA PHE A 30 4.80 0.27 -2.68
C PHE A 30 5.08 1.19 -1.49
N ASN A 31 4.04 1.68 -0.84
CA ASN A 31 4.13 2.63 0.26
C ASN A 31 3.44 2.06 1.50
N PHE A 32 4.22 1.83 2.59
CA PHE A 32 3.72 1.30 3.86
C PHE A 32 3.03 -0.07 3.70
N GLN A 33 3.74 -0.99 3.06
CA GLN A 33 3.24 -2.32 2.71
C GLN A 33 2.62 -3.05 3.92
N ASN A 34 1.48 -3.67 3.70
CA ASN A 34 0.80 -4.50 4.69
C ASN A 34 1.30 -5.97 4.58
N PRO A 35 1.89 -6.55 5.64
CA PRO A 35 1.98 -6.05 7.02
C PRO A 35 3.33 -5.44 7.42
N THR A 36 4.31 -5.36 6.53
CA THR A 36 5.72 -5.09 6.87
C THR A 36 6.04 -3.62 7.15
N GLY A 37 5.18 -2.68 6.72
CA GLY A 37 5.44 -1.24 6.78
C GLY A 37 6.56 -0.75 5.85
N VAL A 38 7.05 -1.61 4.95
CA VAL A 38 8.12 -1.27 4.00
C VAL A 38 7.66 -0.22 2.99
N ILE A 39 8.57 0.66 2.63
CA ILE A 39 8.43 1.60 1.52
C ILE A 39 9.49 1.23 0.49
N TRP A 40 9.08 1.03 -0.75
CA TRP A 40 10.01 0.78 -1.84
C TRP A 40 10.87 2.01 -2.13
N SER A 41 12.16 1.79 -2.37
CA SER A 41 13.04 2.86 -2.83
C SER A 41 12.65 3.34 -4.23
N GLU A 42 12.85 4.64 -4.51
CA GLU A 42 12.59 5.18 -5.85
C GLU A 42 13.41 4.49 -6.94
N LYS A 43 14.61 4.04 -6.58
CA LYS A 43 15.48 3.28 -7.50
C LYS A 43 14.80 1.99 -7.94
N LYS A 44 14.32 1.18 -6.98
CA LYS A 44 13.66 -0.09 -7.27
C LYS A 44 12.31 0.11 -7.98
N LYS A 45 11.55 1.16 -7.62
CA LYS A 45 10.33 1.55 -8.33
C LYS A 45 10.58 1.83 -9.81
N LYS A 46 11.63 2.60 -10.12
CA LYS A 46 12.02 2.91 -11.51
C LYS A 46 12.49 1.66 -12.25
N GLU A 47 13.30 0.83 -11.61
CA GLU A 47 13.78 -0.42 -12.18
C GLU A 47 12.62 -1.38 -12.50
N LEU A 48 11.61 -1.50 -11.61
CA LEU A 48 10.42 -2.30 -11.86
C LEU A 48 9.61 -1.77 -13.06
N LEU A 49 9.51 -0.45 -13.22
CA LEU A 49 8.84 0.17 -14.38
C LEU A 49 9.56 -0.14 -15.70
N GLU A 50 10.89 -0.09 -15.73
CA GLU A 50 11.65 -0.45 -16.92
C GLU A 50 11.45 -1.95 -17.25
N LEU A 51 11.53 -2.83 -16.26
CA LEU A 51 11.24 -4.26 -16.45
C LEU A 51 9.82 -4.50 -16.96
N ALA A 52 8.82 -3.74 -16.46
CA ALA A 52 7.44 -3.87 -16.93
C ALA A 52 7.28 -3.50 -18.41
N LYS A 53 8.11 -2.58 -18.92
CA LYS A 53 8.15 -2.24 -20.34
C LYS A 53 8.84 -3.32 -21.16
N ASP A 54 10.03 -3.76 -20.72
CA ASP A 54 10.86 -4.72 -21.45
C ASP A 54 10.19 -6.09 -21.56
N TYR A 55 9.56 -6.55 -20.47
CA TYR A 55 8.88 -7.84 -20.39
C TYR A 55 7.36 -7.78 -20.62
N HIS A 56 6.82 -6.58 -20.90
CA HIS A 56 5.42 -6.36 -21.30
C HIS A 56 4.36 -6.76 -20.28
N PHE A 57 4.65 -6.72 -18.97
CA PHE A 57 3.66 -6.92 -17.92
C PHE A 57 3.07 -5.58 -17.41
N TYR A 58 2.00 -5.66 -16.60
CA TYR A 58 1.40 -4.52 -15.93
C TYR A 58 1.62 -4.60 -14.42
N ILE A 59 1.60 -3.45 -13.78
CA ILE A 59 1.75 -3.32 -12.34
C ILE A 59 0.44 -2.76 -11.77
N ILE A 60 -0.12 -3.46 -10.79
CA ILE A 60 -1.25 -2.99 -10.01
C ILE A 60 -0.68 -2.41 -8.73
N GLU A 61 -0.68 -1.08 -8.63
CA GLU A 61 -0.25 -0.35 -7.46
C GLU A 61 -1.42 -0.13 -6.51
N ASP A 62 -1.39 -0.78 -5.33
CA ASP A 62 -2.34 -0.50 -4.25
C ASP A 62 -1.77 0.56 -3.31
N ASP A 63 -2.24 1.80 -3.46
CA ASP A 63 -1.71 2.96 -2.71
C ASP A 63 -2.67 3.42 -1.60
N CYS A 64 -3.21 2.47 -0.84
CA CYS A 64 -4.20 2.75 0.21
C CYS A 64 -3.61 3.42 1.46
N PHE A 65 -2.28 3.40 1.68
CA PHE A 65 -1.64 3.89 2.90
C PHE A 65 -0.74 5.12 2.72
N ALA A 66 -0.48 5.57 1.50
CA ALA A 66 0.48 6.65 1.21
C ALA A 66 0.19 7.97 1.95
N ASP A 67 -1.08 8.28 2.23
CA ASP A 67 -1.48 9.50 2.94
C ASP A 67 -1.02 9.52 4.41
N PHE A 68 -0.68 8.36 4.97
CA PHE A 68 -0.25 8.22 6.38
C PHE A 68 1.25 8.33 6.59
N SER A 69 2.00 8.93 5.66
CA SER A 69 3.41 9.24 5.90
C SER A 69 3.57 10.23 7.06
N TYR A 70 4.41 9.90 8.06
CA TYR A 70 4.67 10.76 9.23
C TYR A 70 5.58 11.96 8.92
N LYS A 71 6.21 11.97 7.78
CA LYS A 71 7.06 13.07 7.31
C LYS A 71 6.53 13.60 5.97
N ASP A 72 7.38 13.52 4.95
CA ASP A 72 7.07 14.00 3.62
C ASP A 72 6.14 13.06 2.86
N ARG A 73 5.48 13.57 1.83
CA ARG A 73 4.71 12.74 0.91
C ARG A 73 5.63 11.72 0.23
N VAL A 74 5.14 10.49 0.11
CA VAL A 74 5.80 9.43 -0.65
C VAL A 74 5.30 9.44 -2.09
N SER A 75 6.19 9.16 -3.03
CA SER A 75 5.84 9.10 -4.45
C SER A 75 5.12 7.79 -4.77
N SER A 76 4.01 7.86 -5.50
CA SER A 76 3.40 6.67 -6.11
C SER A 76 4.23 6.20 -7.31
N LEU A 77 4.16 4.91 -7.61
CA LEU A 77 4.74 4.37 -8.82
C LEU A 77 4.07 4.97 -10.06
N LYS A 78 2.74 5.16 -10.01
CA LYS A 78 1.96 5.81 -11.08
C LYS A 78 2.49 7.20 -11.43
N SER A 79 2.98 7.96 -10.47
CA SER A 79 3.54 9.29 -10.75
C SER A 79 4.84 9.26 -11.58
N MET A 80 5.49 8.11 -11.65
CA MET A 80 6.70 7.87 -12.44
C MET A 80 6.40 7.22 -13.80
N ASP A 81 5.17 6.74 -14.01
CA ASP A 81 4.71 6.05 -15.21
C ASP A 81 4.48 7.05 -16.34
N ARG A 82 5.23 6.92 -17.45
CA ARG A 82 5.22 7.90 -18.53
C ARG A 82 3.97 7.81 -19.40
N VAL A 83 3.44 8.95 -19.81
CA VAL A 83 2.35 9.02 -20.78
C VAL A 83 2.78 8.37 -22.10
N GLY A 84 1.90 7.50 -22.63
CA GLY A 84 2.15 6.75 -23.88
C GLY A 84 2.79 5.37 -23.70
N GLU A 85 3.43 5.14 -22.57
CA GLU A 85 4.06 3.83 -22.23
C GLU A 85 3.50 3.22 -20.94
N GLU A 86 2.30 3.65 -20.57
CA GLU A 86 1.69 3.38 -19.27
C GLU A 86 1.61 1.88 -18.96
N ARG A 87 2.17 1.51 -17.81
CA ARG A 87 2.20 0.13 -17.28
C ARG A 87 1.50 0.00 -15.93
N VAL A 88 1.19 1.11 -15.25
CA VAL A 88 0.65 1.10 -13.89
C VAL A 88 -0.86 1.30 -13.90
N ILE A 89 -1.56 0.36 -13.26
CA ILE A 89 -2.96 0.47 -12.85
C ILE A 89 -2.94 0.90 -11.38
N TYR A 90 -3.29 2.15 -11.12
CA TYR A 90 -3.26 2.73 -9.78
C TYR A 90 -4.61 2.57 -9.08
N LEU A 91 -4.57 2.08 -7.84
CA LEU A 91 -5.73 1.90 -6.97
C LEU A 91 -5.60 2.80 -5.74
N LYS A 92 -6.66 3.53 -5.42
CA LYS A 92 -6.75 4.37 -4.21
C LYS A 92 -8.11 4.24 -3.56
N THR A 93 -8.14 3.99 -2.25
CA THR A 93 -9.38 3.93 -1.47
C THR A 93 -9.50 5.08 -0.49
N SER A 94 -10.73 5.55 -0.27
CA SER A 94 -11.06 6.51 0.79
C SER A 94 -11.35 5.84 2.14
N SER A 95 -11.50 4.51 2.15
CA SER A 95 -11.89 3.75 3.34
C SER A 95 -10.87 3.79 4.47
N LYS A 96 -9.59 4.02 4.14
CA LYS A 96 -8.52 4.11 5.14
C LYS A 96 -8.32 5.54 5.64
N VAL A 97 -8.54 6.52 4.79
CA VAL A 97 -8.32 7.94 5.12
C VAL A 97 -9.52 8.62 5.75
N LEU A 98 -10.73 8.14 5.50
CA LEU A 98 -11.95 8.69 6.09
C LEU A 98 -12.58 7.72 7.09
N MET A 99 -13.26 6.71 6.58
CA MET A 99 -13.86 5.64 7.38
C MET A 99 -14.18 4.43 6.48
N PRO A 100 -14.14 3.19 7.02
CA PRO A 100 -14.44 1.99 6.23
C PRO A 100 -15.83 2.03 5.55
N GLY A 101 -16.83 2.61 6.20
CA GLY A 101 -18.20 2.68 5.68
C GLY A 101 -18.39 3.58 4.46
N ILE A 102 -17.40 4.44 4.12
CA ILE A 102 -17.48 5.25 2.88
C ILE A 102 -17.40 4.38 1.63
N ASN A 103 -16.69 3.27 1.70
CA ASN A 103 -16.59 2.24 0.67
C ASN A 103 -16.47 2.80 -0.76
N SER A 104 -15.62 3.81 -0.91
CA SER A 104 -15.34 4.48 -2.19
C SER A 104 -13.88 4.36 -2.54
N ALA A 105 -13.62 3.98 -3.79
CA ALA A 105 -12.29 3.86 -4.34
C ALA A 105 -12.29 4.39 -5.78
N PHE A 106 -11.10 4.70 -6.28
CA PHE A 106 -10.92 5.01 -7.69
C PHE A 106 -9.73 4.24 -8.27
N VAL A 107 -9.82 4.00 -9.57
CA VAL A 107 -8.81 3.31 -10.36
C VAL A 107 -8.36 4.22 -11.47
N ILE A 108 -7.05 4.32 -11.67
CA ILE A 108 -6.45 5.03 -12.81
C ILE A 108 -5.69 4.01 -13.65
N PRO A 109 -6.35 3.37 -14.63
CA PRO A 109 -5.69 2.42 -15.52
C PRO A 109 -4.90 3.16 -16.61
N PRO A 110 -4.02 2.46 -17.35
CA PRO A 110 -3.49 2.93 -18.61
C PRO A 110 -4.62 3.34 -19.57
N LYS A 111 -4.44 4.45 -20.30
CA LYS A 111 -5.47 5.04 -21.16
C LYS A 111 -6.12 4.02 -22.11
N LYS A 112 -5.33 3.10 -22.68
CA LYS A 112 -5.82 2.06 -23.58
C LYS A 112 -6.79 1.06 -22.96
N PHE A 113 -6.88 0.99 -21.63
CA PHE A 113 -7.79 0.10 -20.91
C PHE A 113 -9.02 0.82 -20.35
N MET A 114 -9.10 2.15 -20.46
CA MET A 114 -10.17 2.94 -19.85
C MET A 114 -11.57 2.40 -20.17
N ASP A 115 -11.87 2.19 -21.46
CA ASP A 115 -13.19 1.71 -21.89
C ASP A 115 -13.52 0.32 -21.31
N LYS A 116 -12.51 -0.57 -21.23
CA LYS A 116 -12.67 -1.91 -20.65
C LYS A 116 -12.97 -1.83 -19.16
N PHE A 117 -12.31 -0.93 -18.42
CA PHE A 117 -12.58 -0.70 -17.00
C PHE A 117 -13.98 -0.11 -16.76
N ILE A 118 -14.43 0.82 -17.63
CA ILE A 118 -15.79 1.38 -17.57
C ILE A 118 -16.83 0.27 -17.77
N ILE A 119 -16.66 -0.57 -18.79
CA ILE A 119 -17.58 -1.69 -19.08
C ILE A 119 -17.59 -2.68 -17.89
N ALA A 120 -16.41 -3.06 -17.39
CA ALA A 120 -16.31 -3.97 -16.24
C ALA A 120 -16.97 -3.39 -14.99
N LYS A 121 -16.78 -2.08 -14.71
CA LYS A 121 -17.42 -1.38 -13.59
C LYS A 121 -18.94 -1.46 -13.69
N TYR A 122 -19.50 -1.23 -14.88
CA TYR A 122 -20.96 -1.36 -15.11
C TYR A 122 -21.49 -2.78 -14.81
N GLY A 123 -20.70 -3.80 -15.12
CA GLY A 123 -21.10 -5.19 -14.86
C GLY A 123 -21.01 -5.61 -13.39
N LEU A 124 -20.07 -5.02 -12.63
CA LEU A 124 -19.80 -5.41 -11.24
C LEU A 124 -20.54 -4.54 -10.22
N ASP A 125 -20.54 -3.24 -10.45
CA ASP A 125 -21.17 -2.26 -9.55
C ASP A 125 -21.60 -1.05 -10.38
N PRO A 126 -22.83 -1.07 -10.95
CA PRO A 126 -23.29 -0.01 -11.83
C PRO A 126 -23.43 1.34 -11.12
N ASN A 127 -23.69 1.36 -9.81
CA ASN A 127 -24.04 2.57 -9.06
C ASN A 127 -23.30 2.64 -7.72
N THR A 128 -22.09 3.20 -7.69
CA THR A 128 -21.45 3.58 -6.43
C THR A 128 -22.32 4.59 -5.70
N SER A 129 -22.49 4.44 -4.38
CA SER A 129 -23.35 5.30 -3.55
C SER A 129 -23.09 6.80 -3.77
N GLY A 130 -24.08 7.50 -4.33
CA GLY A 130 -23.99 8.95 -4.55
C GLY A 130 -23.86 9.75 -3.25
N LEU A 131 -24.46 9.27 -2.14
CA LEU A 131 -24.31 9.88 -0.82
C LEU A 131 -22.85 9.83 -0.36
N ASN A 132 -22.22 8.67 -0.45
CA ASN A 132 -20.82 8.49 -0.05
C ASN A 132 -19.88 9.36 -0.90
N GLN A 133 -20.13 9.46 -2.19
CA GLN A 133 -19.37 10.34 -3.08
C GLN A 133 -19.55 11.82 -2.70
N LYS A 134 -20.77 12.24 -2.32
CA LYS A 134 -21.01 13.63 -1.87
C LYS A 134 -20.34 13.94 -0.52
N VAL A 135 -20.30 13.00 0.40
CA VAL A 135 -19.53 13.14 1.64
C VAL A 135 -18.04 13.32 1.33
N LEU A 136 -17.46 12.47 0.48
CA LEU A 136 -16.06 12.57 0.09
C LEU A 136 -15.77 13.91 -0.64
N GLU A 137 -16.66 14.31 -1.56
CA GLU A 137 -16.55 15.60 -2.25
C GLU A 137 -16.51 16.77 -1.27
N TYR A 138 -17.39 16.78 -0.26
CA TYR A 138 -17.42 17.79 0.78
C TYR A 138 -16.08 17.87 1.55
N PHE A 139 -15.58 16.73 2.03
CA PHE A 139 -14.31 16.67 2.76
C PHE A 139 -13.13 17.19 1.93
N ILE A 140 -13.12 16.93 0.63
CA ILE A 140 -12.07 17.42 -0.28
C ILE A 140 -12.21 18.92 -0.53
N LYS A 141 -13.41 19.42 -0.85
CA LYS A 141 -13.67 20.84 -1.17
C LYS A 141 -13.41 21.77 0.01
N GLU A 142 -13.85 21.37 1.19
CA GLU A 142 -13.68 22.14 2.42
C GLU A 142 -12.28 21.97 3.05
N LYS A 143 -11.38 21.21 2.41
CA LYS A 143 -10.03 20.89 2.92
C LYS A 143 -10.03 20.17 4.28
N GLU A 144 -11.17 19.61 4.67
CA GLU A 144 -11.33 18.87 5.91
C GLU A 144 -10.59 17.52 5.86
N LEU A 145 -10.46 16.93 4.67
CA LEU A 145 -9.72 15.70 4.49
C LEU A 145 -8.25 15.83 4.89
N ASP A 146 -7.59 16.92 4.48
CA ASP A 146 -6.19 17.19 4.84
C ASP A 146 -6.02 17.42 6.35
N ARG A 147 -7.00 18.09 7.00
CA ARG A 147 -7.01 18.28 8.45
C ARG A 147 -7.14 16.95 9.18
N HIS A 148 -8.12 16.17 8.79
CA HIS A 148 -8.40 14.85 9.35
C HIS A 148 -7.19 13.90 9.22
N ILE A 149 -6.56 13.83 8.05
CA ILE A 149 -5.35 13.03 7.84
C ILE A 149 -4.22 13.48 8.76
N ARG A 150 -4.01 14.79 8.97
CA ARG A 150 -2.99 15.29 9.89
C ARG A 150 -3.25 14.86 11.34
N GLU A 151 -4.50 14.93 11.78
CA GLU A 151 -4.91 14.51 13.13
C GLU A 151 -4.66 13.00 13.34
N ILE A 152 -5.11 12.16 12.39
CA ILE A 152 -4.88 10.71 12.46
C ILE A 152 -3.38 10.39 12.47
N LYS A 153 -2.59 11.04 11.62
CA LYS A 153 -1.12 10.85 11.60
C LYS A 153 -0.47 11.16 12.95
N GLY A 154 -0.94 12.20 13.64
CA GLY A 154 -0.49 12.52 15.00
C GLY A 154 -0.77 11.37 15.97
N ILE A 155 -2.01 10.89 16.00
CA ILE A 155 -2.45 9.79 16.86
C ILE A 155 -1.66 8.50 16.54
N LEU A 156 -1.56 8.13 15.29
CA LEU A 156 -0.84 6.92 14.88
C LEU A 156 0.64 6.97 15.26
N LYS A 157 1.27 8.13 15.13
CA LYS A 157 2.68 8.32 15.53
C LYS A 157 2.86 8.18 17.03
N GLU A 158 1.96 8.71 17.83
CA GLU A 158 1.98 8.57 19.30
C GLU A 158 1.79 7.09 19.70
N GLN A 159 0.80 6.40 19.11
CA GLN A 159 0.57 4.97 19.32
C GLN A 159 1.78 4.13 18.93
N LEU A 160 2.43 4.44 17.79
CA LEU A 160 3.66 3.77 17.38
C LEU A 160 4.77 3.93 18.44
N ASN A 161 4.97 5.13 18.95
CA ASN A 161 6.00 5.38 19.97
C ASN A 161 5.72 4.58 21.24
N VAL A 162 4.48 4.57 21.72
CA VAL A 162 4.08 3.75 22.88
C VAL A 162 4.34 2.27 22.62
N MET A 163 3.93 1.76 21.46
CA MET A 163 4.15 0.37 21.09
C MET A 163 5.64 0.01 21.06
N LEU A 164 6.47 0.87 20.47
CA LEU A 164 7.92 0.65 20.42
C LEU A 164 8.57 0.65 21.82
N GLU A 165 8.13 1.52 22.73
CA GLU A 165 8.62 1.55 24.11
C GLU A 165 8.21 0.29 24.87
N GLU A 166 6.99 -0.22 24.69
CA GLU A 166 6.55 -1.45 25.32
C GLU A 166 7.27 -2.69 24.76
N LEU A 167 7.45 -2.76 23.43
CA LEU A 167 8.17 -3.87 22.81
C LEU A 167 9.63 -3.96 23.25
N LYS A 168 10.31 -2.84 23.54
CA LYS A 168 11.67 -2.84 24.09
C LYS A 168 11.79 -3.55 25.44
N LYS A 169 10.70 -3.68 26.18
CA LYS A 169 10.68 -4.35 27.50
C LYS A 169 10.53 -5.88 27.37
N ILE A 170 10.19 -6.37 26.19
CA ILE A 170 9.96 -7.78 25.94
C ILE A 170 11.23 -8.37 25.33
N PRO A 171 11.94 -9.30 26.04
CA PRO A 171 13.13 -9.92 25.50
C PRO A 171 12.80 -10.76 24.28
N ASP A 172 13.77 -10.87 23.38
CA ASP A 172 13.74 -11.71 22.19
C ASP A 172 12.69 -11.35 21.10
N ILE A 173 11.98 -10.21 21.24
CA ILE A 173 11.18 -9.65 20.17
C ILE A 173 12.02 -8.65 19.37
N GLU A 174 12.10 -8.85 18.05
CA GLU A 174 12.81 -7.96 17.15
C GLU A 174 11.83 -7.15 16.30
N VAL A 175 11.96 -5.81 16.33
CA VAL A 175 11.24 -4.92 15.40
C VAL A 175 11.96 -4.91 14.07
N MET A 176 11.38 -5.54 13.05
CA MET A 176 12.01 -5.74 11.75
C MET A 176 12.18 -4.43 10.95
N ASN A 177 11.27 -3.50 11.13
CA ASN A 177 11.29 -2.20 10.47
C ASN A 177 10.54 -1.18 11.34
N ILE A 178 11.16 -0.03 11.63
CA ILE A 178 10.46 1.09 12.27
C ILE A 178 9.70 1.85 11.16
N PRO A 179 8.37 1.78 11.13
CA PRO A 179 7.60 2.36 10.04
C PRO A 179 7.68 3.89 10.03
N LYS A 180 7.79 4.46 8.85
CA LYS A 180 7.78 5.91 8.61
C LYS A 180 6.38 6.45 8.35
N GLY A 181 5.36 5.62 8.51
CA GLY A 181 3.94 5.88 8.24
C GLY A 181 3.12 4.59 8.22
N GLY A 182 1.87 4.70 7.80
CA GLY A 182 0.95 3.55 7.74
C GLY A 182 0.43 3.12 9.11
N PHE A 183 -0.09 1.88 9.16
CA PHE A 183 -0.78 1.32 10.34
C PHE A 183 -0.06 0.11 10.94
N PHE A 184 1.04 -0.36 10.35
CA PHE A 184 1.60 -1.67 10.67
C PHE A 184 2.98 -1.54 11.29
N LEU A 185 3.21 -2.34 12.31
CA LEU A 185 4.51 -2.61 12.90
C LEU A 185 4.79 -4.09 12.76
N TRP A 186 5.88 -4.44 12.08
CA TRP A 186 6.27 -5.81 11.82
C TRP A 186 7.33 -6.26 12.82
N VAL A 187 7.03 -7.32 13.56
CA VAL A 187 7.91 -7.87 14.58
C VAL A 187 8.20 -9.34 14.29
N LYS A 188 9.42 -9.75 14.61
CA LYS A 188 9.83 -11.15 14.60
C LYS A 188 9.67 -11.71 16.00
N LEU A 189 8.93 -12.79 16.12
CA LEU A 189 8.81 -13.53 17.36
C LEU A 189 10.03 -14.46 17.56
N PRO A 190 10.36 -14.82 18.81
CA PRO A 190 11.35 -15.86 19.09
C PRO A 190 10.99 -17.18 18.39
N GLU A 191 12.00 -17.95 17.95
CA GLU A 191 11.78 -19.18 17.15
C GLU A 191 10.95 -20.26 17.88
N HIS A 192 10.96 -20.24 19.21
CA HIS A 192 10.18 -21.17 20.01
C HIS A 192 8.71 -20.79 20.20
N ILE A 193 8.30 -19.62 19.71
CA ILE A 193 6.92 -19.13 19.81
C ILE A 193 6.24 -19.31 18.46
N ASP A 194 5.22 -20.16 18.42
CA ASP A 194 4.34 -20.30 17.27
C ASP A 194 3.45 -19.07 17.14
N GLY A 195 3.43 -18.46 15.93
CA GLY A 195 2.71 -17.22 15.66
C GLY A 195 1.19 -17.36 15.77
N GLU A 196 0.64 -18.52 15.40
CA GLU A 196 -0.80 -18.78 15.49
C GLU A 196 -1.21 -18.94 16.97
N TYR A 197 -0.45 -19.68 17.74
CA TYR A 197 -0.66 -19.79 19.19
C TYR A 197 -0.58 -18.41 19.86
N PHE A 198 0.42 -17.60 19.52
CA PHE A 198 0.58 -16.25 20.06
C PHE A 198 -0.64 -15.36 19.72
N TYR A 199 -1.11 -15.40 18.48
CA TYR A 199 -2.32 -14.67 18.05
C TYR A 199 -3.53 -15.03 18.91
N TYR A 200 -3.80 -16.33 19.11
CA TYR A 200 -4.94 -16.75 19.94
C TYR A 200 -4.80 -16.32 21.40
N LYS A 201 -3.59 -16.35 21.95
CA LYS A 201 -3.34 -15.85 23.31
C LYS A 201 -3.61 -14.35 23.45
N CYS A 202 -3.16 -13.55 22.50
CA CYS A 202 -3.42 -12.10 22.49
C CYS A 202 -4.92 -11.77 22.31
N LYS A 203 -5.64 -12.61 21.60
CA LYS A 203 -7.09 -12.39 21.36
C LYS A 203 -7.95 -12.72 22.57
N MET A 204 -7.48 -13.61 23.46
CA MET A 204 -8.23 -14.07 24.63
C MET A 204 -8.02 -13.19 25.88
N ASN A 205 -7.06 -12.29 25.85
CA ASN A 205 -6.76 -11.32 26.92
C ASN A 205 -7.11 -9.90 26.45
#